data_6e002789f6349a2a33ff38ff63d9f97a
#
_entry.id   6e002789f6349a2a33ff38ff63d9f97a
#
_cell.length_a   1.000
_cell.length_b   1.000
_cell.length_c   1.000
_cell.angle_alpha   90.00
_cell.angle_beta   90.00
_cell.angle_gamma   90.00
#
_symmetry.space_group_name_H-M   'P 1'
#
loop_
_entity.id
_entity.type
_entity.pdbx_description
1 polymer ?
#
loop_
_entity_poly.entity_id
_entity_poly.type
_entity_poly.pdbx_seq_one_letter_code
_entity_poly.pdbx_strand_id
1 'polypeptide(L)'
;MKDNMVNHLLNGVLPVFAIGALGFILGKREVFDFKMAMALNKFVMFIAMPALTFQLLISAPLEVFNFVLLGGYLATELIMYAAGFLTARLIFKIDVIESALLALAITLTNHILFVLPIAITLFGEVAVMPMVAIISTVSYTHLRAHETDRH
;
A
#
# COMPACT_ATOMS: atom_id res chain seq x y z
N MET A 1 25.29 -15.18 8.76
CA MET A 1 24.43 -13.99 8.93
C MET A 1 23.91 -13.46 7.57
N LYS A 2 24.69 -13.39 6.50
CA LYS A 2 24.24 -12.98 5.17
C LYS A 2 23.22 -13.95 4.54
N ASP A 3 23.42 -15.25 4.67
CA ASP A 3 22.53 -16.26 4.07
C ASP A 3 21.12 -16.24 4.67
N ASN A 4 20.99 -15.93 5.96
CA ASN A 4 19.69 -15.78 6.62
C ASN A 4 18.92 -14.57 6.10
N MET A 5 19.58 -13.44 5.86
CA MET A 5 18.94 -12.23 5.37
C MET A 5 18.42 -12.39 3.93
N VAL A 6 19.19 -13.04 3.07
CA VAL A 6 18.77 -13.34 1.69
C VAL A 6 17.56 -14.29 1.69
N ASN A 7 17.59 -15.33 2.53
CA ASN A 7 16.47 -16.27 2.66
C ASN A 7 15.21 -15.57 3.22
N HIS A 8 15.33 -14.67 4.18
CA HIS A 8 14.20 -13.88 4.68
C HIS A 8 13.63 -12.95 3.61
N LEU A 9 14.48 -12.27 2.84
CA LEU A 9 14.04 -11.44 1.72
C LEU A 9 13.32 -12.28 0.66
N LEU A 10 13.90 -13.41 0.26
CA LEU A 10 13.26 -14.29 -0.72
C LEU A 10 11.92 -14.82 -0.21
N ASN A 11 11.85 -15.27 1.03
CA ASN A 11 10.62 -15.83 1.59
C ASN A 11 9.52 -14.77 1.78
N GLY A 12 9.85 -13.49 2.00
CA GLY A 12 8.89 -12.42 2.11
C GLY A 12 8.44 -11.84 0.77
N VAL A 13 9.37 -11.70 -0.16
CA VAL A 13 9.14 -11.02 -1.44
C VAL A 13 8.64 -11.98 -2.52
N LEU A 14 9.24 -13.18 -2.58
CA LEU A 14 8.96 -14.17 -3.63
C LEU A 14 7.47 -14.57 -3.72
N PRO A 15 6.74 -14.83 -2.62
CA PRO A 15 5.32 -15.17 -2.70
C PRO A 15 4.47 -14.07 -3.33
N VAL A 16 4.75 -12.81 -3.03
CA VAL A 16 4.02 -11.66 -3.58
C VAL A 16 4.23 -11.56 -5.09
N PHE A 17 5.47 -11.68 -5.55
CA PHE A 17 5.78 -11.71 -6.98
C PHE A 17 5.24 -12.95 -7.68
N ALA A 18 5.24 -14.10 -7.03
CA ALA A 18 4.69 -15.35 -7.58
C ALA A 18 3.19 -15.23 -7.82
N ILE A 19 2.44 -14.62 -6.87
CA ILE A 19 1.00 -14.34 -7.04
C ILE A 19 0.77 -13.38 -8.19
N GLY A 20 1.56 -12.30 -8.30
CA GLY A 20 1.49 -11.36 -9.41
C GLY A 20 1.78 -12.03 -10.77
N ALA A 21 2.83 -12.85 -10.84
CA ALA A 21 3.18 -13.61 -12.04
C ALA A 21 2.07 -14.61 -12.42
N LEU A 22 1.49 -15.29 -11.44
CA LEU A 22 0.37 -16.20 -11.65
C LEU A 22 -0.85 -15.43 -12.23
N GLY A 23 -1.21 -14.29 -11.65
CA GLY A 23 -2.27 -13.43 -12.16
C GLY A 23 -2.03 -12.98 -13.61
N PHE A 24 -0.79 -12.59 -13.92
CA PHE A 24 -0.39 -12.23 -15.28
C PHE A 24 -0.52 -13.40 -16.27
N ILE A 25 -0.06 -14.61 -15.89
CA ILE A 25 -0.15 -15.81 -16.72
C ILE A 25 -1.62 -16.19 -16.98
N LEU A 26 -2.46 -16.13 -15.94
CA LEU A 26 -3.89 -16.45 -16.05
C LEU A 26 -4.61 -15.42 -16.94
N GLY A 27 -4.29 -14.15 -16.84
CA GLY A 27 -4.80 -13.12 -17.73
C GLY A 27 -4.34 -13.30 -19.17
N LYS A 28 -3.04 -13.61 -19.39
CA LYS A 28 -2.51 -13.88 -20.74
C LYS A 28 -3.10 -15.13 -21.41
N ARG A 29 -3.51 -16.11 -20.59
CA ARG A 29 -4.18 -17.33 -21.06
C ARG A 29 -5.70 -17.20 -21.17
N GLU A 30 -6.23 -16.00 -20.99
CA GLU A 30 -7.67 -15.70 -21.04
C GLU A 30 -8.51 -16.52 -20.04
N VAL A 31 -7.89 -17.11 -19.02
CA VAL A 31 -8.59 -17.79 -17.92
C VAL A 31 -9.35 -16.76 -17.09
N PHE A 32 -8.74 -15.58 -16.89
CA PHE A 32 -9.39 -14.39 -16.32
C PHE A 32 -9.61 -13.35 -17.41
N ASP A 33 -10.86 -13.12 -17.75
CA ASP A 33 -11.23 -11.99 -18.59
C ASP A 33 -11.26 -10.67 -17.79
N PHE A 34 -11.37 -9.54 -18.49
CA PHE A 34 -11.43 -8.21 -17.86
C PHE A 34 -12.62 -8.06 -16.89
N LYS A 35 -13.76 -8.71 -17.18
CA LYS A 35 -14.95 -8.64 -16.32
C LYS A 35 -14.73 -9.38 -15.02
N MET A 36 -14.12 -10.56 -15.07
CA MET A 36 -13.75 -11.34 -13.87
C MET A 36 -12.71 -10.59 -13.03
N ALA A 37 -11.67 -10.02 -13.66
CA ALA A 37 -10.68 -9.22 -12.95
C ALA A 37 -11.33 -8.02 -12.26
N MET A 38 -12.27 -7.34 -12.92
CA MET A 38 -13.00 -6.20 -12.34
C MET A 38 -13.92 -6.61 -11.20
N ALA A 39 -14.57 -7.77 -11.30
CA ALA A 39 -15.41 -8.31 -10.22
C ALA A 39 -14.58 -8.66 -8.99
N LEU A 40 -13.42 -9.33 -9.18
CA LEU A 40 -12.46 -9.62 -8.11
C LEU A 40 -11.93 -8.33 -7.46
N ASN A 41 -11.57 -7.34 -8.27
CA ASN A 41 -11.12 -6.05 -7.75
C ASN A 41 -12.19 -5.36 -6.89
N LYS A 42 -13.45 -5.36 -7.33
CA LYS A 42 -14.57 -4.83 -6.53
C LYS A 42 -14.74 -5.60 -5.22
N PHE A 43 -14.69 -6.93 -5.25
CA PHE A 43 -14.75 -7.75 -4.03
C PHE A 43 -13.62 -7.39 -3.06
N VAL A 44 -12.39 -7.30 -3.57
CA VAL A 44 -11.22 -6.93 -2.75
C VAL A 44 -11.42 -5.53 -2.15
N MET A 45 -11.77 -4.54 -2.96
CA MET A 45 -11.87 -3.14 -2.50
C MET A 45 -13.03 -2.89 -1.54
N PHE A 46 -14.19 -3.51 -1.78
CA PHE A 46 -15.40 -3.20 -0.99
C PHE A 46 -15.66 -4.17 0.16
N ILE A 47 -15.08 -5.36 0.12
CA ILE A 47 -15.32 -6.41 1.14
C ILE A 47 -14.03 -6.81 1.83
N ALA A 48 -13.05 -7.33 1.09
CA ALA A 48 -11.86 -7.92 1.69
C ALA A 48 -10.97 -6.88 2.38
N MET A 49 -10.72 -5.72 1.76
CA MET A 49 -9.88 -4.66 2.33
C MET A 49 -10.49 -4.02 3.58
N PRO A 50 -11.78 -3.60 3.60
CA PRO A 50 -12.41 -3.13 4.83
C PRO A 50 -12.42 -4.17 5.95
N ALA A 51 -12.73 -5.44 5.64
CA ALA A 51 -12.71 -6.51 6.64
C ALA A 51 -11.31 -6.74 7.22
N LEU A 52 -10.28 -6.79 6.37
CA LEU A 52 -8.89 -6.92 6.80
C LEU A 52 -8.44 -5.72 7.63
N THR A 53 -8.75 -4.51 7.19
CA THR A 53 -8.41 -3.28 7.92
C THR A 53 -9.07 -3.27 9.31
N PHE A 54 -10.35 -3.64 9.37
CA PHE A 54 -11.09 -3.76 10.62
C PHE A 54 -10.45 -4.81 11.55
N GLN A 55 -10.14 -6.00 11.02
CA GLN A 55 -9.47 -7.05 11.78
C GLN A 55 -8.12 -6.60 12.33
N LEU A 56 -7.31 -5.93 11.52
CA LEU A 56 -6.02 -5.40 11.95
C LEU A 56 -6.19 -4.34 13.04
N LEU A 57 -7.19 -3.46 12.90
CA LEU A 57 -7.44 -2.36 13.83
C LEU A 57 -7.89 -2.85 15.22
N ILE A 58 -8.81 -3.84 15.28
CA ILE A 58 -9.26 -4.41 16.56
C ILE A 58 -8.20 -5.26 17.25
N SER A 59 -7.27 -5.82 16.46
CA SER A 59 -6.15 -6.61 17.00
C SER A 59 -4.97 -5.75 17.43
N ALA A 60 -4.98 -4.45 17.10
CA ALA A 60 -3.91 -3.53 17.42
C ALA A 60 -3.98 -3.10 18.90
N PRO A 61 -2.96 -3.37 19.74
CA PRO A 61 -2.88 -2.77 21.06
C PRO A 61 -2.60 -1.27 20.91
N LEU A 62 -3.60 -0.46 21.20
CA LEU A 62 -3.54 1.01 21.11
C LEU A 62 -2.42 1.61 22.00
N GLU A 63 -1.98 0.86 23.00
CA GLU A 63 -0.92 1.26 23.94
C GLU A 63 0.47 1.35 23.30
N VAL A 64 0.67 0.70 22.13
CA VAL A 64 1.97 0.67 21.42
C VAL A 64 2.01 1.67 20.28
N PHE A 65 1.04 2.60 20.21
CA PHE A 65 0.96 3.59 19.15
C PHE A 65 2.13 4.58 19.22
N ASN A 66 3.06 4.48 18.26
CA ASN A 66 4.24 5.34 18.22
C ASN A 66 4.00 6.56 17.32
N PHE A 67 3.62 7.70 17.92
CA PHE A 67 3.40 8.96 17.21
C PHE A 67 4.63 9.49 16.47
N VAL A 68 5.84 9.20 16.97
CA VAL A 68 7.09 9.61 16.32
C VAL A 68 7.27 8.85 15.01
N LEU A 69 7.03 7.55 15.02
CA LEU A 69 7.08 6.71 13.82
C LEU A 69 6.03 7.13 12.80
N LEU A 70 4.80 7.39 13.25
CA LEU A 70 3.72 7.86 12.38
C LEU A 70 4.04 9.23 11.78
N GLY A 71 4.54 10.17 12.60
CA GLY A 71 4.95 11.50 12.12
C GLY A 71 6.09 11.43 11.12
N GLY A 72 7.10 10.58 11.36
CA GLY A 72 8.20 10.33 10.44
C GLY A 72 7.73 9.73 9.11
N TYR A 73 6.78 8.77 9.16
CA TYR A 73 6.17 8.20 7.97
C TYR A 73 5.43 9.26 7.15
N LEU A 74 4.53 10.03 7.77
CA LEU A 74 3.77 11.09 7.10
C LEU A 74 4.69 12.17 6.51
N ALA A 75 5.76 12.54 7.21
CA ALA A 75 6.76 13.46 6.69
C ALA A 75 7.46 12.91 5.43
N THR A 76 7.82 11.63 5.44
CA THR A 76 8.43 10.95 4.28
C THR A 76 7.48 10.91 3.09
N GLU A 77 6.21 10.57 3.31
CA GLU A 77 5.18 10.58 2.28
C GLU A 77 5.01 11.98 1.66
N LEU A 78 4.94 13.00 2.48
CA LEU A 78 4.81 14.39 2.03
C LEU A 78 6.03 14.84 1.21
N ILE A 79 7.24 14.49 1.64
CA ILE A 79 8.49 14.78 0.92
C ILE A 79 8.49 14.08 -0.44
N MET A 80 8.11 12.79 -0.48
CA MET A 80 8.05 12.02 -1.73
C MET A 80 6.97 12.58 -2.68
N TYR A 81 5.80 12.95 -2.16
CA TYR A 81 4.76 13.61 -2.93
C TYR A 81 5.26 14.93 -3.53
N ALA A 82 5.86 15.80 -2.71
CA ALA A 82 6.41 17.07 -3.15
C ALA A 82 7.51 16.89 -4.20
N ALA A 83 8.42 15.94 -3.99
CA ALA A 83 9.48 15.62 -4.96
C ALA A 83 8.91 15.12 -6.29
N GLY A 84 7.94 14.21 -6.25
CA GLY A 84 7.24 13.72 -7.45
C GLY A 84 6.51 14.83 -8.19
N PHE A 85 5.76 15.67 -7.47
CA PHE A 85 5.04 16.82 -8.03
C PHE A 85 5.99 17.82 -8.68
N LEU A 86 7.05 18.22 -7.97
CA LEU A 86 8.05 19.17 -8.51
C LEU A 86 8.77 18.61 -9.73
N THR A 87 9.11 17.32 -9.71
CA THR A 87 9.73 16.65 -10.86
C THR A 87 8.80 16.69 -12.08
N ALA A 88 7.53 16.34 -11.88
CA ALA A 88 6.52 16.39 -12.95
C ALA A 88 6.34 17.81 -13.51
N ARG A 89 6.25 18.82 -12.64
CA ARG A 89 6.06 20.21 -13.03
C ARG A 89 7.28 20.86 -13.67
N LEU A 90 8.47 20.65 -13.09
CA LEU A 90 9.67 21.41 -13.47
C LEU A 90 10.47 20.70 -14.57
N ILE A 91 10.55 19.37 -14.52
CA ILE A 91 11.34 18.58 -15.47
C ILE A 91 10.46 18.17 -16.67
N PHE A 92 9.32 17.55 -16.42
CA PHE A 92 8.44 17.05 -17.48
C PHE A 92 7.45 18.10 -17.98
N LYS A 93 7.30 19.23 -17.28
CA LYS A 93 6.40 20.37 -17.65
C LYS A 93 4.95 19.95 -17.88
N ILE A 94 4.51 18.95 -17.14
CA ILE A 94 3.15 18.42 -17.18
C ILE A 94 2.20 19.39 -16.46
N ASP A 95 0.91 19.36 -16.80
CA ASP A 95 -0.12 20.17 -16.15
C ASP A 95 -0.21 19.93 -14.64
N VAL A 96 -0.79 20.89 -13.90
CA VAL A 96 -0.89 20.85 -12.42
C VAL A 96 -1.64 19.62 -11.94
N ILE A 97 -2.79 19.33 -12.57
CA ILE A 97 -3.65 18.21 -12.16
C ILE A 97 -2.95 16.88 -12.46
N GLU A 98 -2.40 16.73 -13.65
CA GLU A 98 -1.65 15.52 -14.04
C GLU A 98 -0.40 15.32 -13.15
N SER A 99 0.29 16.42 -12.81
CA SER A 99 1.45 16.37 -11.89
C SER A 99 1.05 15.91 -10.49
N ALA A 100 -0.10 16.38 -9.98
CA ALA A 100 -0.62 15.96 -8.68
C ALA A 100 -1.02 14.48 -8.68
N LEU A 101 -1.68 14.01 -9.74
CA LEU A 101 -2.05 12.61 -9.89
C LEU A 101 -0.83 11.69 -10.04
N LEU A 102 0.19 12.12 -10.79
CA LEU A 102 1.43 11.38 -10.94
C LEU A 102 2.19 11.30 -9.61
N ALA A 103 2.30 12.41 -8.88
CA ALA A 103 2.89 12.44 -7.56
C ALA A 103 2.16 11.51 -6.58
N LEU A 104 0.82 11.53 -6.59
CA LEU A 104 0.00 10.64 -5.79
C LEU A 104 0.24 9.16 -6.16
N ALA A 105 0.30 8.84 -7.45
CA ALA A 105 0.56 7.48 -7.92
C ALA A 105 1.94 6.93 -7.51
N ILE A 106 2.96 7.80 -7.45
CA ILE A 106 4.32 7.44 -6.99
C ILE A 106 4.34 7.24 -5.47
N THR A 107 3.58 8.03 -4.73
CA THR A 107 3.58 8.03 -3.27
C THR A 107 2.70 6.92 -2.70
N LEU A 108 1.60 6.58 -3.37
CA LEU A 108 0.68 5.54 -2.93
C LEU A 108 1.33 4.16 -2.95
N THR A 109 1.78 3.72 -1.80
CA THR A 109 2.33 2.37 -1.61
C THR A 109 1.24 1.42 -1.11
N ASN A 110 1.18 0.23 -1.68
CA ASN A 110 0.25 -0.80 -1.21
C ASN A 110 0.78 -1.45 0.09
N HIS A 111 0.46 -0.82 1.21
CA HIS A 111 0.94 -1.24 2.54
C HIS A 111 0.38 -2.59 2.97
N ILE A 112 -0.88 -2.89 2.66
CA ILE A 112 -1.54 -4.11 3.11
C ILE A 112 -1.09 -5.33 2.31
N LEU A 113 -1.15 -5.23 0.98
CA LEU A 113 -0.92 -6.40 0.13
C LEU A 113 0.57 -6.64 -0.18
N PHE A 114 1.40 -5.61 -0.06
CA PHE A 114 2.80 -5.69 -0.43
C PHE A 114 3.74 -5.50 0.77
N VAL A 115 3.63 -4.39 1.48
CA VAL A 115 4.60 -4.05 2.53
C VAL A 115 4.40 -4.90 3.78
N LEU A 116 3.15 -5.12 4.22
CA LEU A 116 2.86 -5.88 5.45
C LEU A 116 3.39 -7.32 5.40
N PRO A 117 3.18 -8.14 4.35
CA PRO A 117 3.73 -9.49 4.29
C PRO A 117 5.26 -9.51 4.34
N ILE A 118 5.91 -8.57 3.66
CA ILE A 118 7.37 -8.43 3.67
C ILE A 118 7.86 -8.04 5.06
N ALA A 119 7.22 -7.05 5.69
CA ALA A 119 7.58 -6.58 7.02
C ALA A 119 7.45 -7.67 8.09
N ILE A 120 6.36 -8.45 8.06
CA ILE A 120 6.17 -9.59 8.96
C ILE A 120 7.27 -10.63 8.75
N THR A 121 7.63 -10.93 7.52
CA THR A 121 8.68 -11.91 7.22
C THR A 121 10.06 -11.46 7.69
N LEU A 122 10.36 -10.17 7.56
CA LEU A 122 11.67 -9.60 7.92
C LEU A 122 11.82 -9.35 9.42
N PHE A 123 10.76 -8.86 10.06
CA PHE A 123 10.80 -8.33 11.43
C PHE A 123 9.90 -9.10 12.40
N GLY A 124 9.12 -10.08 11.90
CA GLY A 124 8.16 -10.81 12.70
C GLY A 124 6.91 -10.00 13.04
N GLU A 125 6.13 -10.52 14.00
CA GLU A 125 4.85 -9.91 14.41
C GLU A 125 4.99 -8.49 15.01
N VAL A 126 6.18 -8.11 15.45
CA VAL A 126 6.48 -6.75 15.95
C VAL A 126 6.24 -5.69 14.85
N ALA A 127 6.40 -6.07 13.57
CA ALA A 127 6.15 -5.18 12.46
C ALA A 127 4.67 -4.89 12.21
N VAL A 128 3.76 -5.72 12.70
CA VAL A 128 2.32 -5.57 12.47
C VAL A 128 1.82 -4.24 13.03
N MET A 129 2.24 -3.89 14.25
CA MET A 129 1.77 -2.68 14.94
C MET A 129 2.08 -1.37 14.22
N PRO A 130 3.34 -1.08 13.86
CA PRO A 130 3.68 0.10 13.08
C PRO A 130 2.91 0.16 11.75
N MET A 131 2.76 -1.01 11.10
CA MET A 131 2.06 -1.10 9.82
C MET A 131 0.57 -0.84 9.94
N VAL A 132 -0.09 -1.35 11.00
CA VAL A 132 -1.51 -1.06 11.26
C VAL A 132 -1.74 0.41 11.51
N ALA A 133 -0.86 1.09 12.25
CA ALA A 133 -0.95 2.52 12.49
C ALA A 133 -0.87 3.32 11.16
N ILE A 134 0.07 2.96 10.29
CA ILE A 134 0.23 3.56 8.96
C ILE A 134 -1.02 3.32 8.11
N ILE A 135 -1.45 2.07 8.01
CA ILE A 135 -2.62 1.65 7.20
C ILE A 135 -3.88 2.38 7.66
N SER A 136 -4.11 2.47 8.97
CA SER A 136 -5.28 3.16 9.54
C SER A 136 -5.29 4.64 9.19
N THR A 137 -4.12 5.29 9.25
CA THR A 137 -3.99 6.71 8.91
C THR A 137 -4.24 6.96 7.42
N VAL A 138 -3.66 6.13 6.54
CA VAL A 138 -3.87 6.22 5.09
C VAL A 138 -5.33 5.98 4.74
N SER A 139 -5.97 4.96 5.32
CA SER A 139 -7.38 4.65 5.07
C SER A 139 -8.31 5.79 5.51
N TYR A 140 -8.03 6.42 6.65
CA TYR A 140 -8.83 7.54 7.15
C TYR A 140 -8.73 8.78 6.25
N THR A 141 -7.54 9.10 5.77
CA THR A 141 -7.33 10.24 4.85
C THR A 141 -8.01 10.03 3.51
N HIS A 142 -8.01 8.81 2.97
CA HIS A 142 -8.71 8.47 1.73
C HIS A 142 -10.24 8.54 1.87
N LEU A 143 -10.81 8.07 2.97
CA LEU A 143 -12.25 8.17 3.22
C LEU A 143 -12.72 9.62 3.29
N ARG A 144 -11.98 10.50 3.95
CA ARG A 144 -12.31 11.93 4.02
C ARG A 144 -12.21 12.64 2.67
N ALA A 145 -11.23 12.31 1.85
CA ALA A 145 -11.10 12.88 0.51
C ALA A 145 -12.32 12.55 -0.36
N HIS A 146 -12.85 11.31 -0.27
CA HIS A 146 -14.05 10.87 -0.99
C HIS A 146 -15.35 11.53 -0.52
N GLU A 147 -15.44 11.98 0.73
CA GLU A 147 -16.62 12.69 1.23
C GLU A 147 -16.66 14.16 0.75
N THR A 148 -15.50 14.76 0.52
CA THR A 148 -15.40 16.17 0.09
C THR A 148 -15.78 16.35 -1.39
N ASP A 149 -15.69 15.31 -2.21
CA ASP A 149 -16.07 15.35 -3.63
C ASP A 149 -17.59 15.19 -3.88
N ARG A 150 -18.40 15.04 -2.83
CA ARG A 150 -19.87 14.89 -2.93
C ARG A 150 -20.67 16.14 -2.58
N HIS A 151 -20.01 17.24 -2.32
CA HIS A 151 -20.58 18.56 -2.08
C HIS A 151 -20.04 19.60 -3.05
#